data_1f9bd05afdb40bb408d1cbc5a84db3f2
#
_entry.id   1f9bd05afdb40bb408d1cbc5a84db3f2
#
_cell.length_a   1.000
_cell.length_b   1.000
_cell.length_c   1.000
_cell.angle_alpha   90.00
_cell.angle_beta   90.00
_cell.angle_gamma   90.00
#
_symmetry.space_group_name_H-M   'P 1'
#
loop_
_entity.id
_entity.type
_entity.pdbx_description
1 polymer ?
#
loop_
_entity_poly.entity_id
_entity_poly.type
_entity_poly.pdbx_seq_one_letter_code
_entity_poly.pdbx_strand_id
1 'polypeptide(L)'
;MKGKKFLSLGMAAVLACSAFPATSYAMETDAEVYEETDIIGDEEEGGGSSEGLREGDFSYYKLEEGGVVVTHYYGDGGNVQIPATIAGEPVKTLHKTFSLCANVTGVTIPDSVTSIEGDTFLKCTNLTSVIIPDSVENIDSRAFGACGITSITIPAGVNRISNRAFLKCSKLTEIAVSPDNQTYTSEDGVLYNKEKTKLCICPDGKEGVLTIPEGVEYIPADAFGECDGLTKIEIPASLINFGIPEEDDNVGTFSGGEKLAEIVVSADNPAYASEAGILYDKNKTRLICCPVKKEGAVTVPDSVTSIAVDALFGCNDITKLVIPAGTTDLGLDEDGWLFGIGDKLTEIIVSADNPKYASEDGALYNKAKTLLIDCPRGKETLTIPASVTEIAETHGFKSCKKLTEITVSPDNQTYASEDGILYNKEKTNLIACPGGKSGETVIPASVTEIEYDAFPCLEDGTYPVQLIVTPGSYAETYAKEHELPYAYPEGEASCQHQYKTEITKAPSCTAAGEQTQTCQKCGDTKKTAVPATGHTYQTTVVQASVNKDGQIITKCTKCGDTKTVTIYAPKTIRLSKTEFTYNGKAQKPSVTVT
;
A
#
# COMPACT_ATOMS: atom_id res chain seq x y z
N MET A 1 -40.18 -5.33 9.87
CA MET A 1 -40.64 -5.78 8.54
C MET A 1 -39.45 -5.86 7.63
N LYS A 2 -39.23 -7.03 7.07
CA LYS A 2 -38.27 -7.40 5.97
C LYS A 2 -36.77 -7.18 6.22
N GLY A 3 -36.16 -8.23 6.76
CA GLY A 3 -34.72 -8.45 6.70
C GLY A 3 -34.26 -8.74 5.27
N LYS A 4 -33.06 -8.27 4.97
CA LYS A 4 -32.26 -8.79 3.85
C LYS A 4 -31.05 -9.52 4.43
N LYS A 5 -31.06 -10.85 4.28
CA LYS A 5 -29.91 -11.70 4.46
C LYS A 5 -28.95 -11.45 3.29
N PHE A 6 -27.73 -11.04 3.56
CA PHE A 6 -26.64 -11.16 2.61
C PHE A 6 -25.96 -12.51 2.82
N LEU A 7 -25.96 -13.33 1.79
CA LEU A 7 -25.15 -14.54 1.67
C LEU A 7 -23.71 -14.09 1.41
N SER A 8 -22.80 -14.41 2.32
CA SER A 8 -21.37 -14.36 2.05
C SER A 8 -20.97 -15.64 1.31
N LEU A 9 -20.59 -15.50 0.05
CA LEU A 9 -19.85 -16.53 -0.68
C LEU A 9 -18.41 -16.47 -0.19
N GLY A 10 -17.97 -17.52 0.51
CA GLY A 10 -16.57 -17.72 0.85
C GLY A 10 -15.75 -17.99 -0.42
N MET A 11 -14.85 -17.11 -0.75
CA MET A 11 -13.66 -17.41 -1.55
C MET A 11 -12.48 -17.47 -0.59
N ALA A 12 -11.99 -18.68 -0.34
CA ALA A 12 -10.70 -18.89 0.27
C ALA A 12 -9.63 -18.41 -0.73
N ALA A 13 -9.17 -17.18 -0.54
CA ALA A 13 -7.92 -16.72 -1.10
C ALA A 13 -6.83 -17.11 -0.10
N VAL A 14 -6.00 -18.07 -0.47
CA VAL A 14 -4.68 -18.29 0.12
C VAL A 14 -3.87 -17.05 -0.27
N LEU A 15 -3.84 -16.05 0.60
CA LEU A 15 -2.83 -15.01 0.60
C LEU A 15 -1.75 -15.48 1.57
N ALA A 16 -0.66 -16.00 1.01
CA ALA A 16 0.61 -16.00 1.69
C ALA A 16 0.81 -14.62 2.35
N CYS A 17 1.45 -14.60 3.54
CA CYS A 17 2.06 -13.40 4.09
C CYS A 17 3.15 -12.93 3.09
N SER A 18 2.73 -12.41 1.94
CA SER A 18 3.58 -11.65 1.07
C SER A 18 3.48 -10.22 1.59
N ALA A 19 4.53 -9.84 2.31
CA ALA A 19 5.02 -8.49 2.50
C ALA A 19 4.09 -7.38 1.97
N PHE A 20 3.05 -7.04 2.75
CA PHE A 20 2.77 -5.64 2.88
C PHE A 20 3.59 -5.20 4.10
N PRO A 21 4.62 -4.36 3.90
CA PRO A 21 5.22 -3.72 5.03
C PRO A 21 4.07 -3.01 5.75
N ALA A 22 3.93 -3.27 7.05
CA ALA A 22 3.29 -2.31 7.92
C ALA A 22 4.04 -1.02 7.61
N THR A 23 3.44 -0.14 6.85
CA THR A 23 3.93 1.21 6.73
C THR A 23 3.80 1.83 8.11
N SER A 24 4.78 1.54 9.00
CA SER A 24 5.33 2.65 9.71
C SER A 24 5.69 3.61 8.58
N TYR A 25 5.02 4.74 8.46
CA TYR A 25 5.55 5.86 7.73
C TYR A 25 6.80 6.36 8.47
N ALA A 26 7.81 5.49 8.60
CA ALA A 26 9.17 5.92 8.48
C ALA A 26 9.29 6.20 6.98
N MET A 27 9.49 7.44 6.60
CA MET A 27 9.93 7.78 5.27
C MET A 27 11.19 6.94 5.03
N GLU A 28 11.01 5.77 4.45
CA GLU A 28 12.12 5.14 3.78
C GLU A 28 12.45 6.05 2.61
N THR A 29 13.68 6.56 2.62
CA THR A 29 14.38 7.05 1.46
C THR A 29 14.55 5.87 0.52
N ASP A 30 13.47 5.44 -0.09
CA ASP A 30 13.55 4.45 -1.13
C ASP A 30 12.60 4.78 -2.24
N ALA A 31 13.16 4.64 -3.40
CA ALA A 31 12.46 4.58 -4.64
C ALA A 31 11.19 3.72 -4.45
N GLU A 32 10.09 4.34 -4.02
CA GLU A 32 8.79 3.77 -4.30
C GLU A 32 8.78 3.51 -5.79
N VAL A 33 8.89 2.24 -6.09
CA VAL A 33 8.47 1.73 -7.37
C VAL A 33 7.01 2.17 -7.46
N TYR A 34 6.76 3.30 -8.13
CA TYR A 34 5.43 3.55 -8.66
C TYR A 34 5.12 2.30 -9.46
N GLU A 35 4.19 1.48 -8.97
CA GLU A 35 3.66 0.39 -9.76
C GLU A 35 3.27 0.96 -11.12
N GLU A 36 3.61 0.26 -12.19
CA GLU A 36 3.28 0.66 -13.56
C GLU A 36 1.77 0.93 -13.76
N THR A 37 0.94 0.66 -12.75
CA THR A 37 -0.51 0.89 -12.74
C THR A 37 -0.92 2.37 -12.63
N ASP A 38 -0.10 3.26 -12.04
CA ASP A 38 -0.40 4.70 -12.01
C ASP A 38 -0.01 5.44 -13.31
N ILE A 39 0.60 4.73 -14.25
CA ILE A 39 0.93 5.25 -15.59
C ILE A 39 -0.22 5.02 -16.59
N ILE A 40 -1.25 4.25 -16.23
CA ILE A 40 -2.38 3.87 -17.09
C ILE A 40 -3.70 4.46 -16.56
N GLY A 41 -3.70 5.70 -16.12
CA GLY A 41 -4.87 6.39 -15.57
C GLY A 41 -5.32 7.66 -16.29
N ASP A 42 -4.83 7.91 -17.52
CA ASP A 42 -5.42 8.89 -18.42
C ASP A 42 -5.67 8.21 -19.78
N GLU A 43 -6.57 7.24 -19.78
CA GLU A 43 -7.21 6.79 -21.01
C GLU A 43 -8.26 7.81 -21.43
N GLU A 44 -7.91 8.51 -22.53
CA GLU A 44 -8.71 8.72 -23.71
C GLU A 44 -10.10 9.36 -23.58
N GLU A 45 -10.15 10.60 -23.99
CA GLU A 45 -11.18 10.94 -24.98
C GLU A 45 -10.49 11.43 -26.27
N GLY A 46 -10.46 10.56 -27.30
CA GLY A 46 -10.11 10.98 -28.65
C GLY A 46 -9.21 10.03 -29.44
N GLY A 47 -9.79 8.98 -29.97
CA GLY A 47 -9.42 8.08 -31.03
C GLY A 47 -8.09 8.20 -31.77
N GLY A 48 -7.37 7.07 -31.86
CA GLY A 48 -6.35 6.82 -32.86
C GLY A 48 -5.03 6.38 -32.27
N SER A 49 -4.70 5.08 -32.36
CA SER A 49 -3.33 4.56 -32.23
C SER A 49 -2.44 5.18 -33.29
N SER A 50 -1.82 6.34 -33.00
CA SER A 50 -0.72 6.84 -33.79
C SER A 50 0.58 6.44 -33.09
N GLU A 51 1.27 5.43 -33.63
CA GLU A 51 2.71 5.32 -33.43
C GLU A 51 3.29 6.72 -33.72
N GLY A 52 3.87 7.39 -32.71
CA GLY A 52 4.39 8.73 -32.85
C GLY A 52 5.40 8.77 -34.00
N LEU A 53 5.31 9.79 -34.84
CA LEU A 53 6.29 10.01 -35.90
C LEU A 53 7.67 10.21 -35.25
N ARG A 54 8.75 9.79 -35.94
CA ARG A 54 10.12 9.95 -35.44
C ARG A 54 11.00 10.67 -36.43
N GLU A 55 11.79 11.62 -35.92
CA GLU A 55 12.87 12.27 -36.69
C GLU A 55 14.12 12.37 -35.78
N GLY A 56 15.22 11.79 -36.22
CA GLY A 56 16.45 11.71 -35.43
C GLY A 56 16.20 10.95 -34.11
N ASP A 57 16.55 11.60 -33.01
CA ASP A 57 16.40 11.03 -31.66
C ASP A 57 15.06 11.36 -30.99
N PHE A 58 14.11 11.99 -31.70
CA PHE A 58 12.86 12.46 -31.11
C PHE A 58 11.63 11.82 -31.74
N SER A 59 10.69 11.39 -30.92
CA SER A 59 9.30 11.13 -31.34
C SER A 59 8.46 12.37 -31.18
N TYR A 60 7.47 12.53 -32.05
CA TYR A 60 6.61 13.70 -32.08
C TYR A 60 5.25 13.39 -32.71
N TYR A 61 4.28 14.26 -32.46
CA TYR A 61 3.04 14.36 -33.25
C TYR A 61 2.81 15.80 -33.71
N LYS A 62 2.03 15.97 -34.79
CA LYS A 62 1.73 17.28 -35.36
C LYS A 62 0.49 17.87 -34.73
N LEU A 63 0.53 19.17 -34.44
CA LEU A 63 -0.62 19.96 -34.00
C LEU A 63 -1.45 20.39 -35.22
N GLU A 64 -2.77 20.44 -35.08
CA GLU A 64 -3.70 20.89 -36.13
C GLU A 64 -3.45 22.35 -36.55
N GLU A 65 -3.04 23.18 -35.61
CA GLU A 65 -2.73 24.63 -35.78
C GLU A 65 -1.28 24.88 -36.25
N GLY A 66 -0.54 23.84 -36.57
CA GLY A 66 0.86 23.91 -36.98
C GLY A 66 1.84 23.86 -35.81
N GLY A 67 2.95 23.18 -36.06
CA GLY A 67 3.96 22.85 -35.06
C GLY A 67 3.88 21.39 -34.58
N VAL A 68 4.77 21.01 -33.71
CA VAL A 68 4.87 19.66 -33.18
C VAL A 68 4.97 19.63 -31.65
N VAL A 69 4.44 18.56 -31.06
CA VAL A 69 4.69 18.16 -29.69
C VAL A 69 5.74 17.05 -29.71
N VAL A 70 6.81 17.19 -28.94
CA VAL A 70 7.84 16.17 -28.79
C VAL A 70 7.49 15.31 -27.56
N THR A 71 7.46 13.98 -27.77
CA THR A 71 6.94 13.05 -26.77
C THR A 71 7.97 12.07 -26.21
N HIS A 72 9.10 11.86 -26.91
CA HIS A 72 10.12 10.95 -26.40
C HIS A 72 11.50 11.23 -27.01
N TYR A 73 12.55 11.04 -26.21
CA TYR A 73 13.95 11.14 -26.60
C TYR A 73 14.62 9.77 -26.56
N TYR A 74 15.31 9.37 -27.63
CA TYR A 74 15.96 8.07 -27.81
C TYR A 74 17.48 8.16 -27.93
N GLY A 75 18.07 9.34 -27.73
CA GLY A 75 19.51 9.55 -27.91
C GLY A 75 20.34 9.06 -26.73
N ASP A 76 21.66 9.16 -26.89
CA ASP A 76 22.65 8.63 -25.93
C ASP A 76 22.76 9.46 -24.63
N GLY A 77 22.03 10.57 -24.50
CA GLY A 77 22.05 11.46 -23.32
C GLY A 77 23.15 12.53 -23.36
N GLY A 78 23.69 12.87 -22.19
CA GLY A 78 24.61 14.00 -22.04
C GLY A 78 23.91 15.36 -22.17
N ASN A 79 24.57 16.35 -22.83
CA ASN A 79 23.97 17.65 -23.11
C ASN A 79 23.18 17.58 -24.43
N VAL A 80 21.85 17.66 -24.33
CA VAL A 80 20.94 17.57 -25.46
C VAL A 80 20.48 18.95 -25.90
N GLN A 81 20.57 19.21 -27.20
CA GLN A 81 20.02 20.40 -27.82
C GLN A 81 18.77 19.99 -28.61
N ILE A 82 17.60 20.46 -28.16
CA ILE A 82 16.35 20.19 -28.87
C ILE A 82 16.35 21.01 -30.15
N PRO A 83 16.06 20.41 -31.35
CA PRO A 83 15.98 21.16 -32.58
C PRO A 83 14.78 22.13 -32.57
N ALA A 84 14.95 23.34 -33.13
CA ALA A 84 13.85 24.28 -33.21
C ALA A 84 12.70 23.83 -34.13
N THR A 85 12.99 22.92 -35.06
CA THR A 85 12.02 22.35 -36.00
C THR A 85 12.21 20.84 -36.12
N ILE A 86 11.10 20.12 -36.22
CA ILE A 86 11.05 18.69 -36.52
C ILE A 86 10.05 18.51 -37.67
N ALA A 87 10.42 17.72 -38.67
CA ALA A 87 9.64 17.54 -39.90
C ALA A 87 9.23 18.84 -40.60
N GLY A 88 10.08 19.88 -40.51
CA GLY A 88 9.84 21.20 -41.09
C GLY A 88 8.89 22.10 -40.29
N GLU A 89 8.36 21.62 -39.17
CA GLU A 89 7.44 22.34 -38.29
C GLU A 89 8.14 22.79 -36.99
N PRO A 90 7.78 23.96 -36.42
CA PRO A 90 8.36 24.41 -35.16
C PRO A 90 7.97 23.47 -33.99
N VAL A 91 8.93 23.19 -33.11
CA VAL A 91 8.67 22.50 -31.84
C VAL A 91 7.98 23.48 -30.89
N LYS A 92 6.72 23.19 -30.53
CA LYS A 92 5.89 24.06 -29.67
C LYS A 92 5.79 23.58 -28.26
N THR A 93 5.75 22.27 -28.08
CA THR A 93 5.46 21.67 -26.78
C THR A 93 6.38 20.48 -26.52
N LEU A 94 6.80 20.34 -25.27
CA LEU A 94 7.48 19.15 -24.75
C LEU A 94 6.52 18.44 -23.81
N HIS A 95 6.24 17.15 -24.06
CA HIS A 95 5.37 16.31 -23.23
C HIS A 95 6.05 14.97 -22.97
N LYS A 96 6.36 14.65 -21.71
CA LYS A 96 7.06 13.41 -21.31
C LYS A 96 8.38 13.14 -22.08
N THR A 97 8.92 14.17 -22.76
CA THR A 97 10.01 14.04 -23.75
C THR A 97 11.23 13.31 -23.21
N PHE A 98 11.67 13.64 -22.00
CA PHE A 98 12.84 13.06 -21.34
C PHE A 98 12.49 12.24 -20.12
N SER A 99 11.23 11.85 -19.95
CA SER A 99 10.80 11.06 -18.78
C SER A 99 11.68 9.83 -18.60
N LEU A 100 12.20 9.63 -17.37
CA LEU A 100 13.10 8.52 -17.00
C LEU A 100 14.48 8.52 -17.71
N CYS A 101 14.87 9.62 -18.40
CA CYS A 101 16.17 9.72 -19.07
C CYS A 101 17.28 10.07 -18.07
N ALA A 102 17.72 9.12 -17.27
CA ALA A 102 18.81 9.32 -16.30
C ALA A 102 20.19 9.62 -16.94
N ASN A 103 20.38 9.35 -18.23
CA ASN A 103 21.60 9.62 -18.99
C ASN A 103 21.71 11.09 -19.50
N VAL A 104 20.64 11.89 -19.40
CA VAL A 104 20.63 13.30 -19.79
C VAL A 104 21.16 14.15 -18.65
N THR A 105 22.17 15.00 -18.93
CA THR A 105 22.83 15.85 -17.93
C THR A 105 22.55 17.34 -18.12
N GLY A 106 22.20 17.76 -19.34
CA GLY A 106 21.81 19.12 -19.67
C GLY A 106 20.86 19.16 -20.85
N VAL A 107 19.97 20.15 -20.88
CA VAL A 107 19.03 20.37 -22.00
C VAL A 107 18.97 21.85 -22.36
N THR A 108 19.06 22.14 -23.66
CA THR A 108 18.77 23.47 -24.22
C THR A 108 17.46 23.39 -25.00
N ILE A 109 16.47 24.16 -24.55
CA ILE A 109 15.14 24.26 -25.15
C ILE A 109 15.17 25.40 -26.17
N PRO A 110 14.70 25.23 -27.42
CA PRO A 110 14.70 26.27 -28.43
C PRO A 110 13.60 27.32 -28.25
N ASP A 111 13.80 28.52 -28.81
CA ASP A 111 12.86 29.64 -28.71
C ASP A 111 11.50 29.42 -29.41
N SER A 112 11.31 28.26 -30.04
CA SER A 112 10.02 27.90 -30.63
C SER A 112 9.06 27.25 -29.62
N VAL A 113 9.58 26.77 -28.46
CA VAL A 113 8.80 26.08 -27.42
C VAL A 113 8.05 27.12 -26.56
N THR A 114 6.76 26.87 -26.38
CA THR A 114 5.87 27.71 -25.55
C THR A 114 5.36 26.99 -24.32
N SER A 115 5.40 25.63 -24.30
CA SER A 115 4.91 24.85 -23.16
C SER A 115 5.84 23.68 -22.81
N ILE A 116 6.12 23.53 -21.52
CA ILE A 116 6.76 22.36 -20.91
C ILE A 116 5.68 21.65 -20.11
N GLU A 117 5.11 20.62 -20.69
CA GLU A 117 3.99 19.86 -20.11
C GLU A 117 4.45 18.84 -19.07
N GLY A 118 3.47 18.21 -18.45
CA GLY A 118 3.68 17.28 -17.34
C GLY A 118 4.67 16.17 -17.66
N ASP A 119 5.46 15.78 -16.65
CA ASP A 119 6.42 14.68 -16.69
C ASP A 119 7.54 14.82 -17.75
N THR A 120 7.72 16.01 -18.35
CA THR A 120 8.70 16.21 -19.43
C THR A 120 10.12 15.76 -19.04
N PHE A 121 10.56 16.08 -17.82
CA PHE A 121 11.86 15.66 -17.28
C PHE A 121 11.73 14.77 -16.03
N LEU A 122 10.59 14.11 -15.85
CA LEU A 122 10.34 13.26 -14.66
C LEU A 122 11.47 12.24 -14.48
N LYS A 123 12.04 12.20 -13.26
CA LYS A 123 13.14 11.27 -12.89
C LYS A 123 14.41 11.39 -13.75
N CYS A 124 14.69 12.56 -14.33
CA CYS A 124 15.99 12.85 -14.92
C CYS A 124 17.03 13.12 -13.81
N THR A 125 17.42 12.09 -13.09
CA THR A 125 18.21 12.20 -11.84
C THR A 125 19.60 12.80 -12.00
N ASN A 126 20.18 12.78 -13.21
CA ASN A 126 21.46 13.39 -13.54
C ASN A 126 21.34 14.72 -14.32
N LEU A 127 20.14 15.20 -14.54
CA LEU A 127 19.90 16.50 -15.16
C LEU A 127 20.30 17.60 -14.20
N THR A 128 21.36 18.35 -14.52
CA THR A 128 21.92 19.42 -13.68
C THR A 128 21.73 20.80 -14.26
N SER A 129 21.39 20.91 -15.55
CA SER A 129 21.26 22.18 -16.26
C SER A 129 20.15 22.14 -17.30
N VAL A 130 19.24 23.09 -17.23
CA VAL A 130 18.22 23.34 -18.26
C VAL A 130 18.20 24.81 -18.61
N ILE A 131 18.30 25.10 -19.90
CA ILE A 131 18.13 26.47 -20.41
C ILE A 131 16.71 26.58 -20.97
N ILE A 132 15.86 27.36 -20.29
CA ILE A 132 14.48 27.63 -20.67
C ILE A 132 14.44 29.00 -21.37
N PRO A 133 13.95 29.10 -22.61
CA PRO A 133 13.88 30.38 -23.33
C PRO A 133 12.69 31.24 -22.88
N ASP A 134 12.75 32.55 -23.19
CA ASP A 134 11.66 33.51 -22.88
C ASP A 134 10.33 33.20 -23.60
N SER A 135 10.33 32.33 -24.61
CA SER A 135 9.14 31.90 -25.32
C SER A 135 8.25 30.97 -24.51
N VAL A 136 8.80 30.29 -23.47
CA VAL A 136 8.02 29.40 -22.63
C VAL A 136 7.08 30.17 -21.72
N GLU A 137 5.80 29.83 -21.82
CA GLU A 137 4.71 30.45 -21.06
C GLU A 137 4.24 29.55 -19.89
N ASN A 138 4.29 28.24 -20.07
CA ASN A 138 3.73 27.26 -19.12
C ASN A 138 4.76 26.21 -18.69
N ILE A 139 4.76 25.88 -17.39
CA ILE A 139 5.49 24.75 -16.79
C ILE A 139 4.49 23.96 -15.95
N ASP A 140 4.15 22.75 -16.41
CA ASP A 140 3.09 21.94 -15.82
C ASP A 140 3.55 21.03 -14.67
N SER A 141 2.59 20.27 -14.13
CA SER A 141 2.79 19.38 -12.98
C SER A 141 3.89 18.35 -13.26
N ARG A 142 4.81 18.19 -12.32
CA ARG A 142 5.95 17.25 -12.39
C ARG A 142 6.83 17.42 -13.64
N ALA A 143 6.77 18.60 -14.32
CA ALA A 143 7.60 18.86 -15.50
C ALA A 143 9.08 18.59 -15.24
N PHE A 144 9.56 18.87 -14.02
CA PHE A 144 10.90 18.58 -13.53
C PHE A 144 10.90 17.62 -12.33
N GLY A 145 9.87 16.80 -12.16
CA GLY A 145 9.73 15.93 -11.00
C GLY A 145 10.93 15.00 -10.79
N ALA A 146 11.45 14.91 -9.56
CA ALA A 146 12.57 14.08 -9.16
C ALA A 146 13.84 14.26 -10.02
N CYS A 147 14.12 15.51 -10.47
CA CYS A 147 15.32 15.87 -11.23
C CYS A 147 16.53 16.12 -10.34
N GLY A 148 17.72 15.98 -10.94
CA GLY A 148 19.01 16.27 -10.30
C GLY A 148 19.41 17.74 -10.25
N ILE A 149 18.56 18.68 -10.69
CA ILE A 149 18.86 20.12 -10.74
C ILE A 149 19.07 20.70 -9.33
N THR A 150 20.05 21.59 -9.20
CA THR A 150 20.33 22.31 -7.94
C THR A 150 19.80 23.74 -7.95
N SER A 151 19.64 24.31 -9.15
CA SER A 151 19.02 25.61 -9.37
C SER A 151 18.33 25.65 -10.72
N ILE A 152 17.34 26.54 -10.86
CA ILE A 152 16.65 26.79 -12.12
C ILE A 152 16.33 28.26 -12.24
N THR A 153 16.36 28.78 -13.48
CA THR A 153 15.95 30.15 -13.76
C THR A 153 14.64 30.16 -14.53
N ILE A 154 13.64 30.85 -14.00
CA ILE A 154 12.35 31.09 -14.63
C ILE A 154 12.48 32.34 -15.52
N PRO A 155 12.31 32.20 -16.85
CA PRO A 155 12.48 33.30 -17.79
C PRO A 155 11.32 34.29 -17.77
N ALA A 156 11.46 35.37 -18.55
CA ALA A 156 10.50 36.49 -18.58
C ALA A 156 9.09 36.06 -19.07
N GLY A 157 9.02 35.12 -20.00
CA GLY A 157 7.75 34.70 -20.63
C GLY A 157 6.86 33.81 -19.79
N VAL A 158 7.42 33.10 -18.78
CA VAL A 158 6.65 32.16 -17.98
C VAL A 158 5.61 32.90 -17.15
N ASN A 159 4.34 32.52 -17.38
CA ASN A 159 3.19 33.12 -16.69
C ASN A 159 2.36 32.08 -15.91
N ARG A 160 2.63 30.79 -16.10
CA ARG A 160 1.99 29.69 -15.35
C ARG A 160 3.01 28.61 -14.94
N ILE A 161 3.06 28.33 -13.65
CA ILE A 161 3.85 27.24 -13.07
C ILE A 161 2.95 26.45 -12.14
N SER A 162 2.88 25.13 -12.34
CA SER A 162 2.20 24.24 -11.40
C SER A 162 2.95 24.20 -10.06
N ASN A 163 2.22 24.19 -8.93
CA ASN A 163 2.80 24.03 -7.59
C ASN A 163 3.61 22.73 -7.43
N ARG A 164 3.34 21.72 -8.26
CA ARG A 164 4.05 20.42 -8.30
C ARG A 164 5.09 20.33 -9.43
N ALA A 165 5.44 21.43 -10.09
CA ALA A 165 6.37 21.40 -11.23
C ALA A 165 7.75 20.81 -10.89
N PHE A 166 8.23 21.02 -9.65
CA PHE A 166 9.54 20.59 -9.15
C PHE A 166 9.46 19.55 -8.04
N LEU A 167 8.34 18.82 -7.93
CA LEU A 167 8.08 17.84 -6.88
C LEU A 167 9.21 16.79 -6.80
N LYS A 168 9.69 16.49 -5.60
CA LYS A 168 10.79 15.55 -5.30
C LYS A 168 12.15 15.94 -5.90
N CYS A 169 12.36 17.23 -6.17
CA CYS A 169 13.67 17.76 -6.55
C CYS A 169 14.54 18.02 -5.32
N SER A 170 14.94 17.00 -4.59
CA SER A 170 15.65 17.07 -3.30
C SER A 170 16.99 17.84 -3.31
N LYS A 171 17.54 18.10 -4.49
CA LYS A 171 18.77 18.91 -4.66
C LYS A 171 18.50 20.37 -5.04
N LEU A 172 17.26 20.72 -5.39
CA LEU A 172 16.90 22.07 -5.82
C LEU A 172 16.86 23.00 -4.61
N THR A 173 17.81 23.91 -4.52
CA THR A 173 17.92 24.90 -3.43
C THR A 173 17.54 26.31 -3.84
N GLU A 174 17.46 26.57 -5.15
CA GLU A 174 17.24 27.92 -5.69
C GLU A 174 16.35 27.91 -6.94
N ILE A 175 15.26 28.65 -6.89
CA ILE A 175 14.46 29.05 -8.05
C ILE A 175 14.70 30.55 -8.27
N ALA A 176 15.51 30.88 -9.27
CA ALA A 176 15.74 32.25 -9.68
C ALA A 176 14.66 32.70 -10.68
N VAL A 177 14.29 33.95 -10.69
CA VAL A 177 13.30 34.51 -11.63
C VAL A 177 13.92 35.71 -12.38
N SER A 178 13.76 35.77 -13.70
CA SER A 178 14.15 36.89 -14.52
C SER A 178 13.54 38.20 -13.97
N PRO A 179 14.30 39.28 -13.85
CA PRO A 179 13.76 40.59 -13.43
C PRO A 179 12.60 41.08 -14.30
N ASP A 180 12.61 40.69 -15.58
CA ASP A 180 11.61 41.07 -16.58
C ASP A 180 10.33 40.22 -16.52
N ASN A 181 10.28 39.14 -15.71
CA ASN A 181 9.07 38.37 -15.52
C ASN A 181 7.99 39.19 -14.82
N GLN A 182 6.76 39.18 -15.38
CA GLN A 182 5.65 40.02 -14.91
C GLN A 182 4.72 39.27 -13.92
N THR A 183 4.87 37.94 -13.77
CA THR A 183 3.96 37.10 -12.97
C THR A 183 4.61 36.61 -11.69
N TYR A 184 5.91 36.36 -11.74
CA TYR A 184 6.66 35.76 -10.63
C TYR A 184 7.84 36.61 -10.21
N THR A 185 8.30 36.38 -9.00
CA THR A 185 9.56 36.86 -8.44
C THR A 185 10.14 35.80 -7.50
N SER A 186 11.42 35.94 -7.16
CA SER A 186 12.04 35.06 -6.16
C SER A 186 12.77 35.88 -5.09
N GLU A 187 12.79 35.35 -3.88
CA GLU A 187 13.59 35.83 -2.77
C GLU A 187 14.13 34.65 -1.99
N ASP A 188 15.41 34.68 -1.68
CA ASP A 188 16.11 33.59 -0.99
C ASP A 188 15.89 32.21 -1.64
N GLY A 189 15.80 32.19 -3.00
CA GLY A 189 15.60 30.96 -3.78
C GLY A 189 14.17 30.41 -3.80
N VAL A 190 13.24 31.03 -3.08
CA VAL A 190 11.81 30.67 -3.02
C VAL A 190 11.03 31.43 -4.06
N LEU A 191 10.07 30.77 -4.70
CA LEU A 191 9.20 31.36 -5.74
C LEU A 191 7.96 31.99 -5.13
N TYR A 192 7.71 33.23 -5.50
CA TYR A 192 6.53 34.02 -5.12
C TYR A 192 5.79 34.51 -6.37
N ASN A 193 4.52 34.89 -6.21
CA ASN A 193 3.87 35.77 -7.22
C ASN A 193 4.56 37.14 -7.26
N LYS A 194 4.36 37.91 -8.33
CA LYS A 194 5.05 39.17 -8.57
C LYS A 194 4.92 40.18 -7.44
N GLU A 195 3.74 40.24 -6.84
CA GLU A 195 3.39 41.16 -5.75
C GLU A 195 3.92 40.66 -4.38
N LYS A 196 4.50 39.49 -4.31
CA LYS A 196 4.92 38.81 -3.07
C LYS A 196 3.80 38.66 -2.02
N THR A 197 2.56 38.50 -2.48
CA THR A 197 1.43 38.21 -1.58
C THR A 197 1.21 36.72 -1.42
N LYS A 198 1.78 35.90 -2.34
CA LYS A 198 1.67 34.45 -2.34
C LYS A 198 3.04 33.79 -2.45
N LEU A 199 3.36 32.87 -1.52
CA LEU A 199 4.43 31.92 -1.71
C LEU A 199 3.91 30.84 -2.68
N CYS A 200 4.60 30.61 -3.80
CA CYS A 200 4.17 29.67 -4.82
C CYS A 200 4.84 28.29 -4.65
N ILE A 201 6.17 28.27 -4.52
CA ILE A 201 6.95 27.02 -4.38
C ILE A 201 8.17 27.30 -3.49
N CYS A 202 8.34 26.52 -2.45
CA CYS A 202 9.60 26.37 -1.73
C CYS A 202 10.38 25.23 -2.37
N PRO A 203 11.65 25.40 -2.76
CA PRO A 203 12.45 24.31 -3.33
C PRO A 203 12.67 23.18 -2.30
N ASP A 204 12.50 21.94 -2.72
CA ASP A 204 12.59 20.75 -1.84
C ASP A 204 13.97 20.58 -1.17
N GLY A 205 15.04 21.03 -1.84
CA GLY A 205 16.40 21.03 -1.29
C GLY A 205 16.72 22.22 -0.37
N LYS A 206 15.74 23.07 -0.01
CA LYS A 206 15.96 24.21 0.89
C LYS A 206 16.27 23.71 2.30
N GLU A 207 17.32 24.24 2.92
CA GLU A 207 17.78 23.83 4.24
C GLU A 207 17.76 24.96 5.26
N GLY A 208 17.68 24.60 6.54
CA GLY A 208 17.86 25.52 7.67
C GLY A 208 16.62 26.36 7.98
N VAL A 209 16.78 27.66 8.14
CA VAL A 209 15.69 28.59 8.50
C VAL A 209 15.07 29.21 7.27
N LEU A 210 13.76 29.10 7.14
CA LEU A 210 13.00 29.84 6.14
C LEU A 210 12.29 31.01 6.81
N THR A 211 12.68 32.24 6.47
CA THR A 211 11.96 33.46 6.87
C THR A 211 11.04 33.88 5.74
N ILE A 212 9.72 33.79 5.95
CA ILE A 212 8.72 34.21 4.97
C ILE A 212 8.65 35.74 5.00
N PRO A 213 8.81 36.44 3.86
CA PRO A 213 8.80 37.92 3.82
C PRO A 213 7.47 38.53 4.26
N GLU A 214 7.55 39.75 4.84
CA GLU A 214 6.36 40.55 5.06
C GLU A 214 5.69 40.90 3.71
N GLY A 215 4.36 40.87 3.70
CA GLY A 215 3.53 41.04 2.51
C GLY A 215 2.97 39.71 1.98
N VAL A 216 3.54 38.55 2.35
CA VAL A 216 2.97 37.24 2.02
C VAL A 216 1.72 37.01 2.86
N GLU A 217 0.58 36.83 2.18
CA GLU A 217 -0.74 36.68 2.78
C GLU A 217 -1.24 35.23 2.69
N TYR A 218 -0.73 34.46 1.69
CA TYR A 218 -1.19 33.12 1.38
C TYR A 218 -0.04 32.16 1.07
N ILE A 219 -0.13 30.93 1.62
CA ILE A 219 0.76 29.81 1.33
C ILE A 219 -0.12 28.62 0.96
N PRO A 220 0.02 27.99 -0.23
CA PRO A 220 -0.74 26.80 -0.60
C PRO A 220 -0.37 25.57 0.26
N ALA A 221 -1.30 24.64 0.38
CA ALA A 221 -1.15 23.44 1.22
C ALA A 221 0.12 22.64 0.89
N ASP A 222 0.49 22.52 -0.38
CA ASP A 222 1.63 21.71 -0.84
C ASP A 222 2.98 22.48 -0.85
N ALA A 223 3.02 23.71 -0.32
CA ALA A 223 4.18 24.58 -0.51
C ALA A 223 5.47 24.08 0.15
N PHE A 224 5.37 23.24 1.17
CA PHE A 224 6.49 22.67 1.93
C PHE A 224 6.53 21.15 1.91
N GLY A 225 5.76 20.50 1.04
CA GLY A 225 5.50 19.06 1.07
C GLY A 225 6.74 18.17 1.05
N GLU A 226 7.86 18.62 0.46
CA GLU A 226 9.09 17.85 0.34
C GLU A 226 10.32 18.65 0.84
N CYS A 227 10.09 19.71 1.66
CA CYS A 227 11.18 20.55 2.18
C CYS A 227 11.84 19.95 3.44
N ASP A 228 12.41 18.76 3.32
CA ASP A 228 12.96 17.97 4.44
C ASP A 228 14.18 18.60 5.12
N GLY A 229 14.82 19.56 4.46
CA GLY A 229 15.98 20.28 4.98
C GLY A 229 15.65 21.42 5.94
N LEU A 230 14.40 21.90 5.98
CA LEU A 230 13.99 23.01 6.83
C LEU A 230 13.97 22.61 8.31
N THR A 231 14.61 23.43 9.15
CA THR A 231 14.64 23.23 10.61
C THR A 231 13.73 24.20 11.34
N LYS A 232 13.44 25.35 10.75
CA LYS A 232 12.59 26.40 11.30
C LYS A 232 11.88 27.19 10.21
N ILE A 233 10.63 27.57 10.46
CA ILE A 233 9.86 28.47 9.62
C ILE A 233 9.44 29.69 10.42
N GLU A 234 9.72 30.90 9.90
CA GLU A 234 9.32 32.17 10.49
C GLU A 234 8.19 32.79 9.66
N ILE A 235 7.04 32.95 10.29
CA ILE A 235 5.78 33.39 9.69
C ILE A 235 5.55 34.88 9.96
N PRO A 236 5.34 35.72 8.93
CA PRO A 236 5.18 37.17 9.07
C PRO A 236 3.81 37.55 9.64
N ALA A 237 3.68 38.84 9.98
CA ALA A 237 2.42 39.42 10.40
C ALA A 237 1.34 39.43 9.28
N SER A 238 1.75 39.50 8.04
CA SER A 238 0.85 39.55 6.88
C SER A 238 0.16 38.23 6.52
N LEU A 239 0.69 37.09 6.94
CA LEU A 239 0.13 35.79 6.53
C LEU A 239 -1.21 35.53 7.23
N ILE A 240 -2.26 35.30 6.43
CA ILE A 240 -3.62 35.08 6.92
C ILE A 240 -4.24 33.76 6.47
N ASN A 241 -3.60 33.04 5.53
CA ASN A 241 -4.14 31.79 5.01
C ASN A 241 -3.05 30.80 4.59
N PHE A 242 -3.15 29.55 5.07
CA PHE A 242 -2.31 28.42 4.68
C PHE A 242 -2.93 27.52 3.59
N GLY A 243 -3.93 27.97 2.85
CA GLY A 243 -4.54 27.19 1.78
C GLY A 243 -5.20 25.88 2.26
N ILE A 244 -5.61 25.86 3.52
CA ILE A 244 -6.44 24.79 4.06
C ILE A 244 -7.82 24.95 3.41
N PRO A 245 -8.31 23.98 2.60
CA PRO A 245 -9.68 24.02 2.11
C PRO A 245 -10.64 24.13 3.31
N GLU A 246 -11.68 24.95 3.21
CA GLU A 246 -12.66 25.16 4.30
C GLU A 246 -13.39 23.88 4.71
N GLU A 247 -13.30 22.80 3.88
CA GLU A 247 -13.98 21.51 4.05
C GLU A 247 -13.03 20.34 4.37
N ASP A 248 -11.71 20.55 4.34
CA ASP A 248 -10.74 19.49 4.62
C ASP A 248 -9.85 19.90 5.80
N ASP A 249 -10.05 19.25 6.96
CA ASP A 249 -9.28 19.51 8.18
C ASP A 249 -7.82 19.04 8.09
N ASN A 250 -7.39 18.53 6.92
CA ASN A 250 -6.04 18.00 6.69
C ASN A 250 -5.02 19.12 6.50
N VAL A 251 -4.14 19.31 7.46
CA VAL A 251 -3.10 20.35 7.49
C VAL A 251 -1.83 19.90 6.75
N GLY A 252 -1.97 19.35 5.53
CA GLY A 252 -0.84 18.85 4.74
C GLY A 252 0.28 19.84 4.42
N THR A 253 0.11 21.13 4.78
CA THR A 253 1.08 22.22 4.47
C THR A 253 2.49 21.96 5.01
N PHE A 254 2.63 21.20 6.11
CA PHE A 254 3.90 20.96 6.78
C PHE A 254 4.27 19.47 6.87
N SER A 255 3.60 18.62 6.10
CA SER A 255 3.74 17.15 6.20
C SER A 255 5.09 16.60 5.74
N GLY A 256 5.87 17.39 4.97
CA GLY A 256 7.15 16.93 4.38
C GLY A 256 8.42 17.38 5.11
N GLY A 257 8.32 18.11 6.21
CA GLY A 257 9.53 18.66 6.86
C GLY A 257 10.22 17.73 7.83
N GLU A 258 10.94 16.69 7.40
CA GLU A 258 11.59 15.71 8.30
C GLU A 258 12.48 16.31 9.40
N LYS A 259 13.05 17.51 9.18
CA LYS A 259 13.94 18.20 10.13
C LYS A 259 13.28 19.38 10.84
N LEU A 260 12.01 19.66 10.53
CA LEU A 260 11.32 20.84 11.09
C LEU A 260 11.12 20.68 12.61
N ALA A 261 11.74 21.56 13.39
CA ALA A 261 11.70 21.56 14.84
C ALA A 261 10.91 22.74 15.43
N GLU A 262 10.74 23.84 14.67
CA GLU A 262 10.17 25.07 15.19
C GLU A 262 9.40 25.86 14.12
N ILE A 263 8.18 26.29 14.45
CA ILE A 263 7.41 27.28 13.71
C ILE A 263 7.26 28.50 14.61
N VAL A 264 7.69 29.67 14.13
CA VAL A 264 7.60 30.95 14.87
C VAL A 264 6.71 31.90 14.12
N VAL A 265 5.65 32.36 14.77
CA VAL A 265 4.70 33.32 14.19
C VAL A 265 4.95 34.71 14.79
N SER A 266 4.97 35.73 13.94
CA SER A 266 5.05 37.14 14.37
C SER A 266 3.95 37.44 15.40
N ALA A 267 4.28 38.18 16.47
CA ALA A 267 3.32 38.56 17.50
C ALA A 267 2.16 39.40 16.94
N ASP A 268 2.42 40.14 15.86
CA ASP A 268 1.45 41.03 15.19
C ASP A 268 0.58 40.27 14.16
N ASN A 269 0.82 38.97 13.93
CA ASN A 269 -0.01 38.17 13.02
C ASN A 269 -1.47 38.13 13.50
N PRO A 270 -2.47 38.45 12.64
CA PRO A 270 -3.87 38.48 13.06
C PRO A 270 -4.57 37.11 13.11
N ALA A 271 -4.05 36.12 12.38
CA ALA A 271 -4.72 34.83 12.16
C ALA A 271 -4.11 33.67 12.96
N TYR A 272 -2.81 33.73 13.18
CA TYR A 272 -2.04 32.62 13.80
C TYR A 272 -1.20 33.08 14.99
N ALA A 273 -0.81 32.11 15.78
CA ALA A 273 0.12 32.25 16.90
C ALA A 273 1.03 31.04 17.00
N SER A 274 2.18 31.18 17.61
CA SER A 274 3.00 30.03 18.00
C SER A 274 3.32 30.04 19.48
N GLU A 275 3.46 28.88 20.09
CA GLU A 275 3.95 28.70 21.43
C GLU A 275 4.84 27.46 21.49
N ALA A 276 6.01 27.61 22.07
CA ALA A 276 7.02 26.56 22.14
C ALA A 276 7.35 25.93 20.76
N GLY A 277 7.25 26.70 19.67
CA GLY A 277 7.52 26.24 18.31
C GLY A 277 6.36 25.50 17.63
N ILE A 278 5.21 25.39 18.26
CA ILE A 278 4.00 24.74 17.75
C ILE A 278 3.06 25.82 17.19
N LEU A 279 2.39 25.52 16.08
CA LEU A 279 1.46 26.44 15.39
C LEU A 279 0.03 26.29 15.90
N TYR A 280 -0.62 27.42 16.17
CA TYR A 280 -2.00 27.52 16.63
C TYR A 280 -2.75 28.57 15.81
N ASP A 281 -4.09 28.56 15.89
CA ASP A 281 -4.91 29.71 15.55
C ASP A 281 -4.56 30.90 16.47
N LYS A 282 -4.95 32.12 16.10
CA LYS A 282 -4.59 33.35 16.81
C LYS A 282 -4.91 33.32 18.31
N ASN A 283 -6.06 32.76 18.65
CA ASN A 283 -6.56 32.71 20.02
C ASN A 283 -6.02 31.49 20.79
N LYS A 284 -5.25 30.65 20.14
CA LYS A 284 -4.78 29.35 20.64
C LYS A 284 -5.95 28.48 21.13
N THR A 285 -7.04 28.48 20.34
CA THR A 285 -8.19 27.58 20.57
C THR A 285 -8.06 26.30 19.79
N ARG A 286 -7.26 26.30 18.71
CA ARG A 286 -6.97 25.14 17.88
C ARG A 286 -5.46 24.96 17.73
N LEU A 287 -4.93 23.76 18.02
CA LEU A 287 -3.60 23.33 17.64
C LEU A 287 -3.63 22.93 16.18
N ILE A 288 -2.85 23.61 15.31
CA ILE A 288 -2.86 23.43 13.87
C ILE A 288 -1.77 22.45 13.43
N CYS A 289 -0.53 22.66 13.88
CA CYS A 289 0.59 21.83 13.49
C CYS A 289 1.68 21.78 14.56
N CYS A 290 2.13 20.61 14.92
CA CYS A 290 3.31 20.36 15.70
C CYS A 290 4.46 19.94 14.76
N PRO A 291 5.61 20.62 14.79
CA PRO A 291 6.76 20.23 13.96
C PRO A 291 7.24 18.81 14.25
N VAL A 292 7.57 18.05 13.20
CA VAL A 292 7.93 16.62 13.32
C VAL A 292 9.14 16.33 14.23
N LYS A 293 10.09 17.29 14.36
CA LYS A 293 11.25 17.21 15.25
C LYS A 293 11.03 17.89 16.62
N LYS A 294 9.76 18.13 16.96
CA LYS A 294 9.45 18.57 18.33
C LYS A 294 9.83 17.47 19.32
N GLU A 295 10.71 17.82 20.27
CA GLU A 295 11.26 16.89 21.25
C GLU A 295 10.62 17.04 22.62
N GLY A 296 10.62 15.94 23.39
CA GLY A 296 10.28 15.94 24.81
C GLY A 296 8.79 16.02 25.10
N ALA A 297 8.43 16.76 26.16
CA ALA A 297 7.05 16.88 26.58
C ALA A 297 6.34 18.02 25.81
N VAL A 298 5.17 17.72 25.25
CA VAL A 298 4.25 18.71 24.68
C VAL A 298 3.10 18.92 25.66
N THR A 299 2.97 20.17 26.12
CA THR A 299 1.82 20.60 26.95
C THR A 299 0.93 21.48 26.06
N VAL A 300 -0.26 21.00 25.80
CA VAL A 300 -1.27 21.74 25.05
C VAL A 300 -1.77 22.90 25.94
N PRO A 301 -1.79 24.16 25.47
CA PRO A 301 -2.30 25.31 26.23
C PRO A 301 -3.74 25.12 26.71
N ASP A 302 -4.09 25.67 27.88
CA ASP A 302 -5.43 25.56 28.49
C ASP A 302 -6.56 26.15 27.62
N SER A 303 -6.21 27.09 26.72
CA SER A 303 -7.15 27.70 25.78
C SER A 303 -7.54 26.80 24.60
N VAL A 304 -6.78 25.72 24.34
CA VAL A 304 -7.01 24.84 23.18
C VAL A 304 -8.23 23.95 23.43
N THR A 305 -9.20 24.03 22.53
CA THR A 305 -10.42 23.20 22.56
C THR A 305 -10.37 22.07 21.54
N SER A 306 -9.58 22.23 20.46
CA SER A 306 -9.43 21.23 19.39
C SER A 306 -7.97 21.10 18.92
N ILE A 307 -7.61 19.89 18.53
CA ILE A 307 -6.37 19.55 17.82
C ILE A 307 -6.77 19.16 16.39
N ALA A 308 -6.14 19.75 15.38
CA ALA A 308 -6.45 19.41 14.00
C ALA A 308 -6.06 17.95 13.70
N VAL A 309 -6.78 17.31 12.78
CA VAL A 309 -6.39 15.99 12.24
C VAL A 309 -4.95 16.10 11.72
N ASP A 310 -4.13 15.10 11.92
CA ASP A 310 -2.71 15.06 11.55
C ASP A 310 -1.80 16.14 12.17
N ALA A 311 -2.31 16.98 13.06
CA ALA A 311 -1.51 18.04 13.69
C ALA A 311 -0.29 17.53 14.49
N LEU A 312 -0.30 16.28 14.89
CA LEU A 312 0.77 15.60 15.63
C LEU A 312 1.44 14.49 14.78
N PHE A 313 1.07 14.40 13.48
CA PHE A 313 1.60 13.37 12.58
C PHE A 313 3.12 13.49 12.41
N GLY A 314 3.83 12.38 12.48
CA GLY A 314 5.29 12.35 12.32
C GLY A 314 6.10 12.88 13.53
N CYS A 315 5.45 13.32 14.62
CA CYS A 315 6.11 13.80 15.83
C CYS A 315 6.74 12.65 16.63
N ASN A 316 7.79 12.03 16.05
CA ASN A 316 8.41 10.81 16.60
C ASN A 316 9.27 11.04 17.85
N ASP A 317 9.61 12.29 18.16
CA ASP A 317 10.51 12.66 19.25
C ASP A 317 9.78 13.18 20.50
N ILE A 318 8.43 13.26 20.45
CA ILE A 318 7.60 13.57 21.63
C ILE A 318 7.62 12.38 22.59
N THR A 319 7.88 12.65 23.86
CA THR A 319 7.90 11.61 24.91
C THR A 319 6.66 11.63 25.80
N LYS A 320 5.95 12.77 25.85
CA LYS A 320 4.78 12.99 26.69
C LYS A 320 3.84 14.02 26.06
N LEU A 321 2.54 13.74 26.12
CA LEU A 321 1.49 14.68 25.71
C LEU A 321 0.59 15.03 26.89
N VAL A 322 0.44 16.33 27.18
CA VAL A 322 -0.44 16.81 28.25
C VAL A 322 -1.63 17.54 27.63
N ILE A 323 -2.83 17.03 27.91
CA ILE A 323 -4.11 17.49 27.37
C ILE A 323 -4.90 18.21 28.47
N PRO A 324 -5.24 19.50 28.32
CA PRO A 324 -5.94 20.27 29.35
C PRO A 324 -7.44 19.97 29.40
N ALA A 325 -8.11 20.60 30.37
CA ALA A 325 -9.55 20.43 30.59
C ALA A 325 -10.42 20.86 29.38
N GLY A 326 -10.00 21.92 28.68
CA GLY A 326 -10.76 22.50 27.57
C GLY A 326 -10.73 21.69 26.27
N THR A 327 -9.71 20.85 26.06
CA THR A 327 -9.53 20.14 24.80
C THR A 327 -10.47 18.93 24.72
N THR A 328 -11.54 19.08 23.94
CA THR A 328 -12.59 18.06 23.78
C THR A 328 -12.65 17.46 22.39
N ASP A 329 -11.85 17.98 21.45
CA ASP A 329 -11.63 17.44 20.14
C ASP A 329 -10.12 17.19 19.95
N LEU A 330 -9.76 15.93 19.72
CA LEU A 330 -8.36 15.50 19.62
C LEU A 330 -7.91 15.26 18.18
N GLY A 331 -8.76 15.57 17.19
CA GLY A 331 -8.42 15.28 15.79
C GLY A 331 -8.20 13.79 15.55
N LEU A 332 -8.99 12.95 16.22
CA LEU A 332 -8.95 11.51 15.99
C LEU A 332 -9.46 11.24 14.56
N ASP A 333 -8.84 10.28 13.89
CA ASP A 333 -9.31 9.84 12.58
C ASP A 333 -10.66 9.10 12.63
N GLU A 334 -11.10 8.59 11.47
CA GLU A 334 -12.35 7.83 11.35
C GLU A 334 -12.36 6.57 12.22
N ASP A 335 -11.18 6.00 12.51
CA ASP A 335 -11.00 4.80 13.35
C ASP A 335 -10.77 5.13 14.83
N GLY A 336 -10.66 6.41 15.18
CA GLY A 336 -10.55 6.90 16.55
C GLY A 336 -9.12 6.99 17.11
N TRP A 337 -8.09 7.04 16.24
CA TRP A 337 -6.69 7.13 16.64
C TRP A 337 -6.17 8.56 16.80
N LEU A 338 -5.22 8.72 17.72
CA LEU A 338 -4.31 9.86 17.70
C LEU A 338 -3.21 9.61 16.68
N PHE A 339 -3.45 10.00 15.41
CA PHE A 339 -2.56 9.69 14.31
C PHE A 339 -1.12 10.17 14.54
N GLY A 340 -0.19 9.23 14.30
CA GLY A 340 1.18 9.55 13.89
C GLY A 340 2.12 10.05 14.98
N ILE A 341 1.75 10.04 16.27
CA ILE A 341 2.73 10.29 17.32
C ILE A 341 3.61 9.04 17.45
N GLY A 342 4.92 9.23 17.32
CA GLY A 342 5.86 8.14 17.13
C GLY A 342 6.24 7.33 18.36
N ASP A 343 7.23 6.46 18.17
CA ASP A 343 7.66 5.39 19.09
C ASP A 343 8.32 5.85 20.39
N LYS A 344 8.50 7.17 20.62
CA LYS A 344 9.04 7.72 21.87
C LYS A 344 7.96 8.17 22.84
N LEU A 345 6.70 8.31 22.42
CA LEU A 345 5.61 8.69 23.31
C LEU A 345 5.35 7.58 24.31
N THR A 346 5.57 7.86 25.58
CA THR A 346 5.38 6.91 26.69
C THR A 346 4.16 7.22 27.55
N GLU A 347 3.65 8.48 27.48
CA GLU A 347 2.62 8.94 28.41
C GLU A 347 1.73 10.01 27.79
N ILE A 348 0.42 9.79 27.88
CA ILE A 348 -0.62 10.80 27.65
C ILE A 348 -1.25 11.13 29.01
N ILE A 349 -1.25 12.43 29.37
CA ILE A 349 -1.88 12.93 30.58
C ILE A 349 -3.07 13.80 30.22
N VAL A 350 -4.24 13.44 30.67
CA VAL A 350 -5.47 14.23 30.51
C VAL A 350 -5.83 14.86 31.84
N SER A 351 -6.15 16.16 31.83
CA SER A 351 -6.63 16.87 33.01
C SER A 351 -7.85 16.15 33.63
N ALA A 352 -7.87 16.05 34.96
CA ALA A 352 -9.00 15.46 35.70
C ALA A 352 -10.34 16.17 35.42
N ASP A 353 -10.28 17.46 35.08
CA ASP A 353 -11.47 18.30 34.77
C ASP A 353 -11.90 18.20 33.30
N ASN A 354 -11.18 17.44 32.44
CA ASN A 354 -11.61 17.24 31.06
C ASN A 354 -12.94 16.48 31.02
N PRO A 355 -13.98 17.00 30.31
CA PRO A 355 -15.31 16.40 30.34
C PRO A 355 -15.45 15.16 29.46
N LYS A 356 -14.58 14.97 28.45
CA LYS A 356 -14.71 13.94 27.40
C LYS A 356 -13.71 12.80 27.54
N TYR A 357 -12.48 13.11 27.96
CA TYR A 357 -11.36 12.17 28.02
C TYR A 357 -10.80 12.00 29.43
N ALA A 358 -10.09 10.94 29.64
CA ALA A 358 -9.31 10.63 30.83
C ALA A 358 -8.04 9.89 30.44
N SER A 359 -7.05 9.88 31.33
CA SER A 359 -5.90 9.00 31.20
C SER A 359 -5.72 8.13 32.42
N GLU A 360 -5.20 6.94 32.23
CA GLU A 360 -4.76 6.03 33.28
C GLU A 360 -3.60 5.20 32.78
N ASP A 361 -2.61 4.99 33.62
CA ASP A 361 -1.36 4.32 33.25
C ASP A 361 -0.74 4.87 31.95
N GLY A 362 -0.88 6.19 31.71
CA GLY A 362 -0.34 6.87 30.52
C GLY A 362 -1.08 6.62 29.20
N ALA A 363 -2.12 5.81 29.17
CA ALA A 363 -2.97 5.56 28.02
C ALA A 363 -4.20 6.49 28.01
N LEU A 364 -4.80 6.68 26.84
CA LEU A 364 -5.96 7.54 26.59
C LEU A 364 -7.27 6.75 26.66
N TYR A 365 -8.25 7.28 27.40
CA TYR A 365 -9.58 6.70 27.56
C TYR A 365 -10.68 7.74 27.32
N ASN A 366 -11.89 7.28 27.09
CA ASN A 366 -13.07 8.12 27.29
C ASN A 366 -13.20 8.52 28.78
N LYS A 367 -14.00 9.54 29.10
CA LYS A 367 -14.14 10.05 30.48
C LYS A 367 -14.53 8.99 31.49
N ALA A 368 -15.39 8.06 31.13
CA ALA A 368 -15.87 6.98 31.99
C ALA A 368 -14.84 5.85 32.13
N LYS A 369 -13.75 5.88 31.38
CA LYS A 369 -12.74 4.80 31.26
C LYS A 369 -13.36 3.44 30.89
N THR A 370 -14.43 3.46 30.11
CA THR A 370 -15.04 2.24 29.56
C THR A 370 -14.47 1.87 28.20
N LEU A 371 -13.94 2.85 27.47
CA LEU A 371 -13.29 2.69 26.17
C LEU A 371 -11.81 3.10 26.30
N LEU A 372 -10.91 2.19 26.00
CA LEU A 372 -9.49 2.49 25.73
C LEU A 372 -9.39 3.01 24.30
N ILE A 373 -8.99 4.27 24.13
CA ILE A 373 -8.92 4.96 22.84
C ILE A 373 -7.54 4.73 22.21
N ASP A 374 -6.45 4.98 22.97
CA ASP A 374 -5.09 4.88 22.43
C ASP A 374 -4.06 4.47 23.49
N CYS A 375 -3.08 3.68 23.06
CA CYS A 375 -1.92 3.28 23.85
C CYS A 375 -0.65 3.88 23.23
N PRO A 376 0.11 4.72 23.96
CA PRO A 376 1.34 5.31 23.44
C PRO A 376 2.34 4.26 22.95
N ARG A 377 2.87 4.44 21.72
CA ARG A 377 3.75 3.46 21.06
C ARG A 377 5.09 3.22 21.77
N GLY A 378 5.55 4.20 22.54
CA GLY A 378 6.79 4.09 23.33
C GLY A 378 6.64 3.38 24.69
N LYS A 379 5.42 2.96 25.03
CA LYS A 379 5.10 2.32 26.32
C LYS A 379 5.60 0.88 26.34
N GLU A 380 6.18 0.46 27.47
CA GLU A 380 6.75 -0.89 27.65
C GLU A 380 5.73 -1.88 28.24
N THR A 381 4.82 -1.39 29.10
CA THR A 381 3.77 -2.18 29.74
C THR A 381 2.46 -1.40 29.77
N LEU A 382 1.32 -2.06 29.66
CA LEU A 382 -0.01 -1.45 29.77
C LEU A 382 -0.86 -2.21 30.76
N THR A 383 -1.51 -1.45 31.69
CA THR A 383 -2.52 -2.01 32.59
C THR A 383 -3.91 -1.55 32.18
N ILE A 384 -4.78 -2.51 31.80
CA ILE A 384 -6.18 -2.25 31.44
C ILE A 384 -7.05 -2.26 32.69
N PRO A 385 -7.73 -1.15 33.04
CA PRO A 385 -8.56 -1.04 34.25
C PRO A 385 -9.79 -1.95 34.25
N ALA A 386 -10.37 -2.15 35.44
CA ALA A 386 -11.60 -2.93 35.61
C ALA A 386 -12.81 -2.37 34.84
N SER A 387 -12.83 -1.06 34.63
CA SER A 387 -13.96 -0.35 33.97
C SER A 387 -14.00 -0.53 32.44
N VAL A 388 -12.91 -0.97 31.80
CA VAL A 388 -12.80 -1.07 30.34
C VAL A 388 -13.66 -2.22 29.83
N THR A 389 -14.59 -1.89 28.94
CA THR A 389 -15.49 -2.85 28.26
C THR A 389 -15.29 -2.85 26.75
N GLU A 390 -14.52 -1.86 26.23
CA GLU A 390 -14.27 -1.69 24.79
C GLU A 390 -12.83 -1.16 24.58
N ILE A 391 -12.21 -1.61 23.51
CA ILE A 391 -10.91 -1.15 23.02
C ILE A 391 -11.13 -0.71 21.58
N ALA A 392 -10.84 0.56 21.28
CA ALA A 392 -11.15 1.16 19.99
C ALA A 392 -10.48 0.40 18.84
N GLU A 393 -9.23 -0.01 19.05
CA GLU A 393 -8.48 -0.69 18.01
C GLU A 393 -7.44 -1.66 18.60
N THR A 394 -7.69 -2.94 18.45
CA THR A 394 -6.78 -3.97 18.97
C THR A 394 -5.51 -4.13 18.14
N HIS A 395 -5.55 -3.79 16.84
CA HIS A 395 -4.40 -3.82 15.94
C HIS A 395 -3.30 -2.82 16.34
N GLY A 396 -3.63 -1.75 17.06
CA GLY A 396 -2.67 -0.79 17.58
C GLY A 396 -1.60 -1.38 18.48
N PHE A 397 -1.93 -2.42 19.23
CA PHE A 397 -0.97 -3.07 20.13
C PHE A 397 0.21 -3.75 19.42
N LYS A 398 -0.01 -4.28 18.21
CA LYS A 398 1.08 -4.86 17.39
C LYS A 398 2.07 -3.79 16.91
N SER A 399 1.59 -2.57 16.68
CA SER A 399 2.41 -1.42 16.28
C SER A 399 3.22 -0.83 17.44
N CYS A 400 2.88 -1.15 18.69
CA CYS A 400 3.62 -0.73 19.88
C CYS A 400 4.88 -1.61 20.06
N LYS A 401 5.93 -1.38 19.25
CA LYS A 401 7.16 -2.20 19.19
C LYS A 401 7.91 -2.32 20.53
N LYS A 402 7.61 -1.46 21.52
CA LYS A 402 8.19 -1.52 22.87
C LYS A 402 7.29 -2.19 23.89
N LEU A 403 6.00 -2.35 23.59
CA LEU A 403 5.04 -2.95 24.51
C LEU A 403 5.31 -4.46 24.59
N THR A 404 5.75 -4.93 25.75
CA THR A 404 6.08 -6.35 25.98
C THR A 404 5.01 -7.08 26.78
N GLU A 405 4.15 -6.33 27.51
CA GLU A 405 3.18 -6.89 28.43
C GLU A 405 1.90 -6.05 28.48
N ILE A 406 0.75 -6.70 28.34
CA ILE A 406 -0.56 -6.18 28.66
C ILE A 406 -1.08 -6.91 29.90
N THR A 407 -1.36 -6.16 30.96
CA THR A 407 -1.96 -6.65 32.19
C THR A 407 -3.40 -6.17 32.28
N VAL A 408 -4.33 -7.04 32.60
CA VAL A 408 -5.76 -6.70 32.81
C VAL A 408 -6.11 -6.80 34.28
N SER A 409 -6.77 -5.78 34.83
CA SER A 409 -7.28 -5.83 36.20
C SER A 409 -8.09 -7.11 36.46
N PRO A 410 -7.86 -7.83 37.57
CA PRO A 410 -8.61 -9.05 37.92
C PRO A 410 -10.14 -8.80 37.98
N ASP A 411 -10.54 -7.57 38.32
CA ASP A 411 -11.94 -7.17 38.44
C ASP A 411 -12.59 -6.81 37.11
N ASN A 412 -11.83 -6.79 36.00
CA ASN A 412 -12.40 -6.56 34.66
C ASN A 412 -13.32 -7.72 34.28
N GLN A 413 -14.52 -7.40 33.78
CA GLN A 413 -15.54 -8.40 33.44
C GLN A 413 -15.54 -8.80 31.95
N THR A 414 -14.79 -8.08 31.09
CA THR A 414 -14.78 -8.25 29.64
C THR A 414 -13.49 -8.90 29.14
N TYR A 415 -12.38 -8.49 29.72
CA TYR A 415 -11.04 -8.88 29.30
C TYR A 415 -10.26 -9.62 30.39
N ALA A 416 -9.27 -10.36 29.97
CA ALA A 416 -8.28 -11.01 30.81
C ALA A 416 -6.91 -10.93 30.13
N SER A 417 -5.84 -11.10 30.89
CA SER A 417 -4.50 -11.31 30.34
C SER A 417 -3.88 -12.58 30.90
N GLU A 418 -3.04 -13.20 30.11
CA GLU A 418 -2.17 -14.30 30.51
C GLU A 418 -0.87 -14.22 29.73
N ASP A 419 0.24 -14.37 30.43
CA ASP A 419 1.58 -14.22 29.86
C ASP A 419 1.75 -12.91 29.06
N GLY A 420 1.14 -11.81 29.53
CA GLY A 420 1.21 -10.50 28.89
C GLY A 420 0.39 -10.32 27.61
N ILE A 421 -0.39 -11.30 27.22
CA ILE A 421 -1.28 -11.31 26.05
C ILE A 421 -2.70 -10.97 26.47
N LEU A 422 -3.42 -10.26 25.62
CA LEU A 422 -4.81 -9.85 25.82
C LEU A 422 -5.79 -10.91 25.29
N TYR A 423 -6.76 -11.27 26.12
CA TYR A 423 -7.85 -12.21 25.81
C TYR A 423 -9.20 -11.62 26.19
N ASN A 424 -10.29 -12.23 25.68
CA ASN A 424 -11.60 -12.08 26.31
C ASN A 424 -11.58 -12.70 27.72
N LYS A 425 -12.59 -12.39 28.54
CA LYS A 425 -12.64 -12.80 29.97
C LYS A 425 -12.47 -14.31 30.18
N GLU A 426 -13.09 -15.10 29.32
CA GLU A 426 -13.09 -16.56 29.36
C GLU A 426 -11.81 -17.18 28.80
N LYS A 427 -10.91 -16.37 28.22
CA LYS A 427 -9.70 -16.81 27.49
C LYS A 427 -9.98 -17.82 26.40
N THR A 428 -11.11 -17.64 25.71
CA THR A 428 -11.48 -18.42 24.52
C THR A 428 -11.13 -17.71 23.23
N ASN A 429 -11.00 -16.38 23.26
CA ASN A 429 -10.54 -15.57 22.14
C ASN A 429 -9.24 -14.83 22.53
N LEU A 430 -8.16 -15.05 21.76
CA LEU A 430 -6.93 -14.29 21.83
C LEU A 430 -7.09 -13.02 20.98
N ILE A 431 -7.06 -11.86 21.63
CA ILE A 431 -7.36 -10.56 21.01
C ILE A 431 -6.10 -9.91 20.46
N ALA A 432 -5.04 -9.79 21.28
CA ALA A 432 -3.81 -9.14 20.83
C ALA A 432 -2.57 -9.58 21.62
N CYS A 433 -1.49 -9.83 20.90
CA CYS A 433 -0.14 -9.99 21.43
C CYS A 433 0.60 -8.65 21.29
N PRO A 434 1.27 -8.15 22.35
CA PRO A 434 2.02 -6.90 22.31
C PRO A 434 3.12 -6.92 21.23
N GLY A 435 3.32 -5.79 20.53
CA GLY A 435 4.27 -5.68 19.42
C GLY A 435 5.74 -5.88 19.78
N GLY A 436 6.13 -5.62 21.03
CA GLY A 436 7.48 -5.84 21.57
C GLY A 436 7.68 -7.20 22.24
N LYS A 437 6.63 -8.04 22.33
CA LYS A 437 6.74 -9.36 22.96
C LYS A 437 7.57 -10.28 22.05
N SER A 438 8.45 -11.05 22.69
CA SER A 438 9.32 -12.00 22.00
C SER A 438 9.59 -13.25 22.85
N GLY A 439 10.07 -14.31 22.22
CA GLY A 439 10.40 -15.57 22.88
C GLY A 439 9.18 -16.51 23.04
N GLU A 440 9.32 -17.46 23.97
CA GLU A 440 8.28 -18.46 24.22
C GLU A 440 7.06 -17.84 24.89
N THR A 441 5.88 -18.20 24.41
CA THR A 441 4.59 -17.67 24.85
C THR A 441 3.57 -18.79 24.94
N VAL A 442 3.04 -19.02 26.13
CA VAL A 442 2.08 -20.10 26.38
C VAL A 442 0.68 -19.66 25.99
N ILE A 443 0.06 -20.41 25.06
CA ILE A 443 -1.33 -20.17 24.65
C ILE A 443 -2.26 -21.16 25.39
N PRO A 444 -3.25 -20.64 26.14
CA PRO A 444 -4.20 -21.48 26.85
C PRO A 444 -4.93 -22.46 25.95
N ALA A 445 -5.12 -23.69 26.40
CA ALA A 445 -5.88 -24.70 25.66
C ALA A 445 -7.37 -24.34 25.47
N SER A 446 -7.87 -23.37 26.23
CA SER A 446 -9.24 -22.83 26.12
C SER A 446 -9.44 -21.96 24.87
N VAL A 447 -8.38 -21.53 24.20
CA VAL A 447 -8.46 -20.67 23.02
C VAL A 447 -9.08 -21.43 21.86
N THR A 448 -10.18 -20.89 21.34
CA THR A 448 -10.94 -21.41 20.19
C THR A 448 -11.02 -20.40 19.05
N GLU A 449 -10.53 -19.18 19.29
CA GLU A 449 -10.49 -18.07 18.33
C GLU A 449 -9.23 -17.23 18.56
N ILE A 450 -8.65 -16.75 17.47
CA ILE A 450 -7.51 -15.81 17.48
C ILE A 450 -7.84 -14.75 16.46
N GLU A 451 -7.82 -13.47 16.89
CA GLU A 451 -8.12 -12.35 16.00
C GLU A 451 -7.14 -12.31 14.83
N TYR A 452 -7.64 -11.82 13.70
CA TYR A 452 -6.80 -11.55 12.55
C TYR A 452 -5.72 -10.54 12.97
N ASP A 453 -4.47 -10.79 12.60
CA ASP A 453 -3.36 -9.93 13.00
C ASP A 453 -3.06 -9.85 14.52
N ALA A 454 -3.51 -10.82 15.31
CA ALA A 454 -3.24 -10.83 16.75
C ALA A 454 -1.76 -10.91 17.13
N PHE A 455 -0.89 -11.37 16.26
CA PHE A 455 0.55 -11.51 16.51
C PHE A 455 1.37 -10.51 15.69
N PRO A 456 2.43 -9.90 16.31
CA PRO A 456 3.36 -9.04 15.59
C PRO A 456 4.17 -9.85 14.57
N CYS A 457 4.30 -9.32 13.35
CA CYS A 457 5.16 -9.83 12.29
C CYS A 457 6.27 -8.80 12.05
N LEU A 458 7.52 -9.25 11.91
CA LEU A 458 8.66 -8.38 11.59
C LEU A 458 8.68 -8.07 10.09
N GLU A 459 9.44 -7.06 9.69
CA GLU A 459 9.58 -6.61 8.29
C GLU A 459 10.12 -7.69 7.35
N ASP A 460 10.89 -8.65 7.88
CA ASP A 460 11.40 -9.81 7.14
C ASP A 460 10.39 -10.97 7.03
N GLY A 461 9.15 -10.78 7.52
CA GLY A 461 8.10 -11.78 7.53
C GLY A 461 8.23 -12.83 8.65
N THR A 462 9.15 -12.65 9.60
CA THR A 462 9.30 -13.55 10.74
C THR A 462 8.49 -13.09 11.96
N TYR A 463 8.18 -14.04 12.84
CA TYR A 463 7.47 -13.76 14.10
C TYR A 463 8.44 -13.78 15.28
N PRO A 464 8.47 -12.74 16.13
CA PRO A 464 9.37 -12.70 17.28
C PRO A 464 8.96 -13.64 18.43
N VAL A 465 7.73 -14.14 18.39
CA VAL A 465 7.16 -15.06 19.40
C VAL A 465 7.18 -16.51 18.91
N GLN A 466 7.46 -17.44 19.83
CA GLN A 466 7.27 -18.86 19.63
C GLN A 466 6.09 -19.33 20.50
N LEU A 467 5.04 -19.84 19.89
CA LEU A 467 3.85 -20.26 20.61
C LEU A 467 4.07 -21.62 21.30
N ILE A 468 3.85 -21.70 22.59
CA ILE A 468 3.80 -22.95 23.33
C ILE A 468 2.34 -23.40 23.37
N VAL A 469 2.01 -24.41 22.57
CA VAL A 469 0.63 -24.85 22.31
C VAL A 469 0.36 -26.26 22.82
N THR A 470 -0.86 -26.50 23.29
CA THR A 470 -1.30 -27.87 23.64
C THR A 470 -1.53 -28.70 22.37
N PRO A 471 -1.02 -29.91 22.29
CA PRO A 471 -1.25 -30.77 21.13
C PRO A 471 -2.75 -30.98 20.83
N GLY A 472 -3.15 -30.76 19.59
CA GLY A 472 -4.55 -30.87 19.13
C GLY A 472 -5.41 -29.63 19.42
N SER A 473 -4.84 -28.56 19.97
CA SER A 473 -5.56 -27.31 20.24
C SER A 473 -5.83 -26.51 18.97
N TYR A 474 -6.75 -25.55 19.08
CA TYR A 474 -6.98 -24.55 18.02
C TYR A 474 -5.71 -23.75 17.73
N ALA A 475 -4.98 -23.33 18.78
CA ALA A 475 -3.76 -22.57 18.64
C ALA A 475 -2.66 -23.33 17.85
N GLU A 476 -2.56 -24.65 17.99
CA GLU A 476 -1.66 -25.47 17.17
C GLU A 476 -2.07 -25.43 15.68
N THR A 477 -3.37 -25.53 15.41
CA THR A 477 -3.91 -25.50 14.05
C THR A 477 -3.65 -24.13 13.41
N TYR A 478 -3.96 -23.06 14.15
CA TYR A 478 -3.71 -21.68 13.74
C TYR A 478 -2.23 -21.43 13.43
N ALA A 479 -1.32 -21.85 14.32
CA ALA A 479 0.12 -21.68 14.12
C ALA A 479 0.61 -22.38 12.84
N LYS A 480 0.07 -23.57 12.52
CA LYS A 480 0.40 -24.28 11.27
C LYS A 480 -0.15 -23.60 10.02
N GLU A 481 -1.37 -23.09 10.07
CA GLU A 481 -2.04 -22.42 8.94
C GLU A 481 -1.40 -21.07 8.61
N HIS A 482 -0.88 -20.38 9.62
CA HIS A 482 -0.25 -19.05 9.49
C HIS A 482 1.27 -19.08 9.59
N GLU A 483 1.90 -20.26 9.55
CA GLU A 483 3.35 -20.43 9.57
C GLU A 483 4.06 -19.82 10.81
N LEU A 484 3.33 -19.66 11.95
CA LEU A 484 3.94 -19.17 13.18
C LEU A 484 4.84 -20.24 13.83
N PRO A 485 5.97 -19.84 14.41
CA PRO A 485 6.80 -20.74 15.20
C PRO A 485 6.03 -21.28 16.41
N TYR A 486 6.00 -22.58 16.60
CA TYR A 486 5.37 -23.19 17.76
C TYR A 486 6.16 -24.37 18.32
N ALA A 487 5.94 -24.66 19.61
CA ALA A 487 6.47 -25.82 20.29
C ALA A 487 5.40 -26.38 21.26
N TYR A 488 5.69 -27.53 21.83
CA TYR A 488 4.85 -28.11 22.88
C TYR A 488 5.51 -27.93 24.25
N PRO A 489 4.74 -27.92 25.36
CA PRO A 489 5.30 -27.84 26.70
C PRO A 489 6.35 -28.93 26.98
N GLU A 490 7.35 -28.64 27.83
CA GLU A 490 8.36 -29.64 28.20
C GLU A 490 7.71 -30.91 28.75
N GLY A 491 8.04 -32.06 28.16
CA GLY A 491 7.49 -33.38 28.54
C GLY A 491 6.30 -33.84 27.71
N GLU A 492 5.68 -32.98 26.92
CA GLU A 492 4.68 -33.34 25.92
C GLU A 492 5.35 -33.43 24.55
N ALA A 493 6.04 -34.57 24.30
CA ALA A 493 6.64 -34.84 23.02
C ALA A 493 5.59 -34.74 21.91
N SER A 494 5.97 -34.19 20.76
CA SER A 494 5.19 -34.24 19.52
C SER A 494 4.47 -35.55 19.39
N CYS A 495 3.15 -35.51 19.22
CA CYS A 495 2.37 -36.76 19.09
C CYS A 495 3.03 -37.65 18.04
N GLN A 496 3.58 -38.81 18.46
CA GLN A 496 3.97 -39.82 17.48
C GLN A 496 2.68 -40.32 16.85
N HIS A 497 2.29 -39.67 15.78
CA HIS A 497 1.02 -39.86 15.12
C HIS A 497 0.81 -41.33 14.74
N GLN A 498 -0.22 -41.94 15.32
CA GLN A 498 -0.72 -43.23 14.91
C GLN A 498 -1.97 -43.02 14.06
N TYR A 499 -1.76 -42.88 12.76
CA TYR A 499 -2.86 -42.63 11.84
C TYR A 499 -3.68 -43.88 11.55
N LYS A 500 -5.00 -43.79 11.72
CA LYS A 500 -5.98 -44.69 11.14
C LYS A 500 -6.45 -44.13 9.82
N THR A 501 -6.30 -44.90 8.74
CA THR A 501 -6.70 -44.48 7.39
C THR A 501 -8.11 -44.98 7.10
N GLU A 502 -8.98 -44.08 6.63
CA GLU A 502 -10.32 -44.41 6.14
C GLU A 502 -10.54 -43.82 4.77
N ILE A 503 -11.15 -44.57 3.85
CA ILE A 503 -11.56 -44.04 2.55
C ILE A 503 -12.86 -43.29 2.76
N THR A 504 -12.78 -41.94 2.73
CA THR A 504 -13.93 -41.05 2.91
C THR A 504 -14.72 -40.85 1.63
N LYS A 505 -14.08 -41.06 0.47
CA LYS A 505 -14.72 -41.09 -0.83
C LYS A 505 -14.09 -42.16 -1.69
N ALA A 506 -14.88 -43.17 -2.08
CA ALA A 506 -14.38 -44.24 -2.93
C ALA A 506 -14.02 -43.72 -4.35
N PRO A 507 -12.87 -44.13 -4.92
CA PRO A 507 -12.54 -43.79 -6.29
C PRO A 507 -13.46 -44.48 -7.30
N SER A 508 -13.80 -43.79 -8.38
CA SER A 508 -14.51 -44.40 -9.51
C SER A 508 -13.54 -44.72 -10.65
N CYS A 509 -14.07 -45.23 -11.75
CA CYS A 509 -13.24 -45.49 -12.94
C CYS A 509 -12.55 -44.25 -13.48
N THR A 510 -13.18 -43.08 -13.39
CA THR A 510 -12.71 -41.82 -14.00
C THR A 510 -12.40 -40.71 -13.01
N ALA A 511 -12.87 -40.81 -11.77
CA ALA A 511 -12.67 -39.82 -10.75
C ALA A 511 -11.86 -40.38 -9.57
N ALA A 512 -10.92 -39.57 -9.09
CA ALA A 512 -10.19 -39.88 -7.88
C ALA A 512 -11.13 -39.89 -6.66
N GLY A 513 -10.85 -40.81 -5.73
CA GLY A 513 -11.41 -40.82 -4.40
C GLY A 513 -10.61 -39.97 -3.41
N GLU A 514 -11.01 -40.01 -2.16
CA GLU A 514 -10.32 -39.35 -1.05
C GLU A 514 -10.17 -40.36 0.10
N GLN A 515 -8.99 -40.37 0.71
CA GLN A 515 -8.78 -41.03 1.98
C GLN A 515 -8.36 -40.00 3.03
N THR A 516 -8.89 -40.15 4.22
CA THR A 516 -8.53 -39.36 5.38
C THR A 516 -7.76 -40.25 6.36
N GLN A 517 -6.60 -39.76 6.78
CA GLN A 517 -5.81 -40.34 7.84
C GLN A 517 -6.06 -39.55 9.12
N THR A 518 -6.60 -40.15 10.17
CA THR A 518 -6.86 -39.51 11.46
C THR A 518 -5.96 -40.10 12.52
N CYS A 519 -5.19 -39.23 13.20
CA CYS A 519 -4.39 -39.67 14.34
C CYS A 519 -5.30 -40.09 15.50
N GLN A 520 -5.12 -41.29 16.01
CA GLN A 520 -5.92 -41.83 17.12
C GLN A 520 -5.59 -41.18 18.48
N LYS A 521 -4.45 -40.48 18.56
CA LYS A 521 -4.00 -39.87 19.82
C LYS A 521 -4.37 -38.36 19.90
N CYS A 522 -4.20 -37.62 18.82
CA CYS A 522 -4.38 -36.16 18.82
C CYS A 522 -5.48 -35.65 17.87
N GLY A 523 -6.10 -36.53 17.07
CA GLY A 523 -7.15 -36.13 16.14
C GLY A 523 -6.67 -35.49 14.84
N ASP A 524 -5.35 -35.28 14.67
CA ASP A 524 -4.79 -34.70 13.44
C ASP A 524 -5.23 -35.48 12.20
N THR A 525 -5.63 -34.75 11.15
CA THR A 525 -6.17 -35.36 9.93
C THR A 525 -5.38 -34.95 8.69
N LYS A 526 -5.06 -35.96 7.84
CA LYS A 526 -4.44 -35.73 6.53
C LYS A 526 -5.33 -36.30 5.44
N LYS A 527 -5.66 -35.50 4.45
CA LYS A 527 -6.43 -35.92 3.29
C LYS A 527 -5.51 -36.18 2.11
N THR A 528 -5.67 -37.30 1.46
CA THR A 528 -4.92 -37.63 0.25
C THR A 528 -5.85 -38.20 -0.82
N ALA A 529 -5.57 -37.86 -2.06
CA ALA A 529 -6.35 -38.39 -3.18
C ALA A 529 -6.03 -39.86 -3.41
N VAL A 530 -7.07 -40.68 -3.56
CA VAL A 530 -6.95 -42.06 -4.03
C VAL A 530 -7.12 -42.08 -5.53
N PRO A 531 -6.13 -42.54 -6.31
CA PRO A 531 -6.23 -42.52 -7.77
C PRO A 531 -7.48 -43.20 -8.31
N ALA A 532 -8.02 -42.70 -9.41
CA ALA A 532 -9.11 -43.34 -10.13
C ALA A 532 -8.74 -44.78 -10.49
N THR A 533 -9.69 -45.72 -10.36
CA THR A 533 -9.43 -47.15 -10.57
C THR A 533 -9.20 -47.57 -12.02
N GLY A 534 -9.43 -46.63 -12.95
CA GLY A 534 -9.39 -46.94 -14.37
C GLY A 534 -10.50 -47.89 -14.84
N HIS A 535 -10.66 -48.01 -16.12
CA HIS A 535 -11.63 -48.91 -16.71
C HIS A 535 -11.02 -50.32 -16.89
N THR A 536 -11.77 -51.35 -16.54
CA THR A 536 -11.46 -52.75 -16.88
C THR A 536 -12.49 -53.21 -17.89
N TYR A 537 -12.10 -53.32 -19.15
CA TYR A 537 -12.99 -53.61 -20.22
C TYR A 537 -13.07 -55.11 -20.53
N GLN A 538 -14.28 -55.61 -20.77
CA GLN A 538 -14.57 -56.90 -21.34
C GLN A 538 -15.15 -56.71 -22.74
N THR A 539 -14.60 -57.45 -23.71
CA THR A 539 -14.99 -57.29 -25.10
C THR A 539 -15.90 -58.45 -25.53
N THR A 540 -17.01 -58.12 -26.14
CA THR A 540 -17.92 -59.08 -26.82
C THR A 540 -17.95 -58.74 -28.31
N VAL A 541 -17.77 -59.77 -29.11
CA VAL A 541 -17.81 -59.63 -30.59
C VAL A 541 -19.09 -60.27 -31.11
N VAL A 542 -19.90 -59.48 -31.76
CA VAL A 542 -21.02 -59.95 -32.59
C VAL A 542 -20.52 -60.00 -34.03
N GLN A 543 -20.37 -61.17 -34.55
CA GLN A 543 -19.85 -61.39 -35.91
C GLN A 543 -20.76 -60.76 -36.95
N ALA A 544 -20.15 -60.12 -37.92
CA ALA A 544 -20.88 -59.70 -39.12
C ALA A 544 -21.23 -60.91 -40.01
N SER A 545 -22.35 -60.85 -40.69
CA SER A 545 -22.75 -61.85 -41.67
C SER A 545 -23.17 -61.13 -42.98
N VAL A 546 -23.35 -61.85 -44.04
CA VAL A 546 -23.72 -61.21 -45.31
C VAL A 546 -24.99 -60.38 -45.13
N ASN A 547 -24.89 -59.09 -45.50
CA ASN A 547 -25.95 -58.09 -45.37
C ASN A 547 -26.38 -57.75 -43.91
N LYS A 548 -25.58 -58.12 -42.91
CA LYS A 548 -25.85 -57.75 -41.52
C LYS A 548 -24.57 -57.38 -40.80
N ASP A 549 -24.48 -56.15 -40.37
CA ASP A 549 -23.34 -55.61 -39.64
C ASP A 549 -23.15 -56.33 -38.28
N GLY A 550 -21.92 -56.58 -37.95
CA GLY A 550 -21.51 -57.02 -36.63
C GLY A 550 -21.06 -55.85 -35.74
N GLN A 551 -20.70 -56.14 -34.51
CA GLN A 551 -20.25 -55.14 -33.54
C GLN A 551 -19.17 -55.72 -32.63
N ILE A 552 -18.17 -54.92 -32.32
CA ILE A 552 -17.26 -55.13 -31.19
C ILE A 552 -17.74 -54.20 -30.06
N ILE A 553 -18.28 -54.81 -29.02
CA ILE A 553 -18.78 -54.09 -27.86
C ILE A 553 -17.78 -54.29 -26.74
N THR A 554 -17.19 -53.17 -26.29
CA THR A 554 -16.24 -53.20 -25.15
C THR A 554 -16.90 -52.49 -23.97
N LYS A 555 -17.22 -53.20 -22.91
CA LYS A 555 -17.96 -52.73 -21.75
C LYS A 555 -17.09 -52.79 -20.52
N CYS A 556 -17.01 -51.70 -19.79
CA CYS A 556 -16.33 -51.67 -18.51
C CYS A 556 -17.12 -52.49 -17.45
N THR A 557 -16.46 -53.43 -16.82
CA THR A 557 -17.09 -54.33 -15.82
C THR A 557 -17.41 -53.62 -14.50
N LYS A 558 -16.79 -52.43 -14.25
CA LYS A 558 -16.98 -51.68 -13.01
C LYS A 558 -18.04 -50.58 -13.13
N CYS A 559 -18.05 -49.79 -14.20
CA CYS A 559 -18.95 -48.63 -14.34
C CYS A 559 -19.96 -48.80 -15.47
N GLY A 560 -19.84 -49.82 -16.29
CA GLY A 560 -20.75 -50.05 -17.41
C GLY A 560 -20.48 -49.20 -18.65
N ASP A 561 -19.44 -48.35 -18.64
CA ASP A 561 -19.07 -47.58 -19.83
C ASP A 561 -18.85 -48.48 -21.02
N THR A 562 -19.43 -48.13 -22.16
CA THR A 562 -19.49 -48.97 -23.33
C THR A 562 -18.98 -48.25 -24.55
N LYS A 563 -18.05 -48.91 -25.27
CA LYS A 563 -17.55 -48.46 -26.56
C LYS A 563 -17.98 -49.51 -27.59
N THR A 564 -18.57 -49.08 -28.68
CA THR A 564 -19.04 -49.94 -29.76
C THR A 564 -18.36 -49.54 -31.08
N VAL A 565 -17.80 -50.55 -31.74
CA VAL A 565 -17.22 -50.38 -33.07
C VAL A 565 -18.01 -51.29 -34.00
N THR A 566 -18.52 -50.77 -35.11
CA THR A 566 -19.28 -51.53 -36.12
C THR A 566 -18.32 -52.30 -37.02
N ILE A 567 -18.60 -53.59 -37.19
CA ILE A 567 -17.96 -54.44 -38.20
C ILE A 567 -18.92 -54.46 -39.38
N TYR A 568 -18.61 -53.74 -40.44
CA TYR A 568 -19.50 -53.67 -41.60
C TYR A 568 -19.70 -55.02 -42.26
N ALA A 569 -20.93 -55.33 -42.62
CA ALA A 569 -21.29 -56.55 -43.32
C ALA A 569 -20.69 -56.59 -44.74
N PRO A 570 -20.10 -57.67 -45.14
CA PRO A 570 -19.72 -57.83 -46.55
C PRO A 570 -20.98 -57.92 -47.42
N LYS A 571 -21.01 -57.12 -48.47
CA LYS A 571 -22.12 -57.06 -49.39
C LYS A 571 -22.12 -58.30 -50.32
N THR A 572 -20.96 -58.78 -50.67
CA THR A 572 -20.80 -59.97 -51.46
C THR A 572 -19.53 -60.73 -51.12
N ILE A 573 -19.61 -62.07 -51.18
CA ILE A 573 -18.46 -62.96 -51.10
C ILE A 573 -18.40 -63.74 -52.37
N ARG A 574 -17.31 -63.61 -53.11
CA ARG A 574 -17.11 -64.36 -54.36
C ARG A 574 -15.85 -65.22 -54.25
N LEU A 575 -15.94 -66.45 -54.68
CA LEU A 575 -14.82 -67.33 -54.94
C LEU A 575 -14.31 -67.15 -56.37
N SER A 576 -13.02 -67.11 -56.56
CA SER A 576 -12.40 -66.97 -57.89
C SER A 576 -12.67 -68.21 -58.73
N LYS A 577 -12.95 -69.36 -58.08
CA LYS A 577 -13.27 -70.61 -58.76
C LYS A 577 -14.08 -71.47 -57.81
N THR A 578 -15.18 -72.05 -58.30
CA THR A 578 -16.09 -72.97 -57.57
C THR A 578 -15.83 -74.42 -57.86
N GLU A 579 -15.16 -74.71 -58.97
CA GLU A 579 -14.84 -76.07 -59.38
C GLU A 579 -13.34 -76.20 -59.66
N PHE A 580 -12.78 -77.31 -59.33
CA PHE A 580 -11.36 -77.63 -59.47
C PHE A 580 -11.22 -79.02 -60.07
N THR A 581 -10.40 -79.12 -61.15
CA THR A 581 -10.01 -80.41 -61.67
C THR A 581 -8.80 -80.89 -60.89
N TYR A 582 -8.88 -82.10 -60.29
CA TYR A 582 -7.81 -82.67 -59.52
C TYR A 582 -6.53 -82.83 -60.33
N ASN A 583 -5.43 -82.25 -59.83
CA ASN A 583 -4.11 -82.25 -60.50
C ASN A 583 -3.00 -82.80 -59.60
N GLY A 584 -3.32 -83.47 -58.52
CA GLY A 584 -2.36 -84.05 -57.57
C GLY A 584 -1.86 -83.05 -56.54
N LYS A 585 -2.34 -81.79 -56.54
CA LYS A 585 -1.97 -80.79 -55.55
C LYS A 585 -3.21 -80.10 -54.95
N ALA A 586 -3.12 -79.67 -53.73
CA ALA A 586 -4.18 -78.91 -53.06
C ALA A 586 -4.39 -77.56 -53.78
N GLN A 587 -5.62 -77.31 -54.23
CA GLN A 587 -6.04 -76.07 -54.91
C GLN A 587 -6.97 -75.28 -53.96
N LYS A 588 -6.76 -74.01 -53.86
CA LYS A 588 -7.59 -73.13 -53.03
C LYS A 588 -8.08 -71.97 -53.88
N PRO A 589 -9.35 -71.64 -53.92
CA PRO A 589 -9.81 -70.42 -54.59
C PRO A 589 -9.37 -69.18 -53.81
N SER A 590 -9.15 -68.08 -54.49
CA SER A 590 -9.08 -66.78 -53.81
C SER A 590 -10.51 -66.35 -53.48
N VAL A 591 -10.63 -65.72 -52.30
CA VAL A 591 -11.89 -65.15 -51.79
C VAL A 591 -11.83 -63.64 -51.96
N THR A 592 -12.78 -63.06 -52.65
CA THR A 592 -12.97 -61.61 -52.72
C THR A 592 -14.20 -61.26 -51.90
N VAL A 593 -14.02 -60.35 -50.96
CA VAL A 593 -15.09 -59.83 -50.10
C VAL A 593 -15.23 -58.35 -50.40
N THR A 594 -16.41 -57.89 -50.77
CA THR A 594 -16.74 -56.49 -51.05
C THR A 594 -17.92 -56.01 -50.21
#